data_79d2e4cd5d1713ae3cdc787d96b845e3
#
_entry.id   79d2e4cd5d1713ae3cdc787d96b845e3
#
_cell.length_a   1.000
_cell.length_b   1.000
_cell.length_c   1.000
_cell.angle_alpha   90.00
_cell.angle_beta   90.00
_cell.angle_gamma   90.00
#
_symmetry.space_group_name_H-M   'P 1'
#
loop_
_entity.id
_entity.type
_entity.pdbx_description
1 polymer ?
#
loop_
_entity_poly.entity_id
_entity_poly.type
_entity_poly.pdbx_seq_one_letter_code
_entity_poly.pdbx_strand_id
1 'polypeptide(L)'
;MFKLIASDLDGTLLKNNAAISQYSVSILEAAAQAGIPFIICTGRMYDSLKEILPALPFCRYAITSMGAEIYDNFEKKRIYSKPLEHEYAEVLITYALKHNIHMHLYINDILYTSALDQYSDLYFRHTTSMGRPIPGNIFTFIKEKDISKILYMGEPADIAEHSKHINELLKDKIHNVSSDPMFAEFASLKAGKDTALKALCAQLDVNMD
;
A
#
# COMPACT_ATOMS: atom_id res chain seq x y z
N MET A 1 13.92 -25.49 -9.42
CA MET A 1 14.10 -25.20 -7.98
C MET A 1 13.62 -23.77 -7.74
N PHE A 2 12.74 -23.54 -6.77
CA PHE A 2 12.27 -22.18 -6.48
C PHE A 2 13.44 -21.31 -6.01
N LYS A 3 13.47 -20.06 -6.50
CA LYS A 3 14.55 -19.10 -6.21
C LYS A 3 14.12 -17.96 -5.29
N LEU A 4 12.80 -17.82 -5.05
CA LEU A 4 12.21 -16.76 -4.24
C LEU A 4 10.81 -17.18 -3.79
N ILE A 5 10.40 -16.73 -2.61
CA ILE A 5 9.03 -16.84 -2.10
C ILE A 5 8.50 -15.42 -1.88
N ALA A 6 7.39 -15.07 -2.54
CA ALA A 6 6.67 -13.83 -2.28
C ALA A 6 5.28 -14.17 -1.73
N SER A 7 4.87 -13.52 -0.64
CA SER A 7 3.56 -13.74 -0.02
C SER A 7 2.85 -12.44 0.29
N ASP A 8 1.54 -12.44 0.07
CA ASP A 8 0.67 -11.43 0.67
C ASP A 8 0.57 -11.64 2.18
N LEU A 9 0.12 -10.63 2.89
CA LEU A 9 -0.09 -10.65 4.34
C LEU A 9 -1.54 -10.98 4.69
N ASP A 10 -2.45 -10.10 4.31
CA ASP A 10 -3.85 -10.16 4.73
C ASP A 10 -4.58 -11.30 4.00
N GLY A 11 -5.22 -12.17 4.80
CA GLY A 11 -5.90 -13.35 4.26
C GLY A 11 -4.96 -14.44 3.70
N THR A 12 -3.62 -14.27 3.81
CA THR A 12 -2.63 -15.23 3.31
C THR A 12 -1.65 -15.65 4.41
N LEU A 13 -0.70 -14.81 4.78
CA LEU A 13 0.31 -15.15 5.80
C LEU A 13 -0.20 -14.84 7.22
N LEU A 14 -0.98 -13.78 7.38
CA LEU A 14 -1.58 -13.38 8.65
C LEU A 14 -2.84 -14.20 8.95
N LYS A 15 -2.95 -14.63 10.20
CA LYS A 15 -4.20 -15.20 10.76
C LYS A 15 -5.19 -14.08 11.07
N ASN A 16 -6.44 -14.47 11.43
CA ASN A 16 -7.53 -13.55 11.79
C ASN A 16 -7.18 -12.58 12.94
N ASN A 17 -6.18 -12.92 13.77
CA ASN A 17 -5.67 -12.08 14.86
C ASN A 17 -4.44 -11.23 14.44
N ALA A 18 -4.20 -11.06 13.16
CA ALA A 18 -3.06 -10.36 12.57
C ALA A 18 -1.66 -10.91 12.97
N ALA A 19 -1.60 -12.15 13.47
CA ALA A 19 -0.36 -12.80 13.84
C ALA A 19 0.08 -13.83 12.78
N ILE A 20 1.40 -14.01 12.63
CA ILE A 20 1.99 -15.10 11.83
C ILE A 20 2.14 -16.34 12.72
N SER A 21 1.85 -17.52 12.18
CA SER A 21 2.05 -18.76 12.94
C SER A 21 3.54 -19.05 13.11
N GLN A 22 3.92 -19.58 14.28
CA GLN A 22 5.30 -20.03 14.52
C GLN A 22 5.75 -21.06 13.47
N TYR A 23 4.83 -21.92 13.04
CA TYR A 23 5.10 -22.90 11.97
C TYR A 23 5.46 -22.19 10.64
N SER A 24 4.68 -21.17 10.23
CA SER A 24 4.98 -20.40 9.01
C SER A 24 6.34 -19.69 9.12
N VAL A 25 6.61 -19.07 10.28
CA VAL A 25 7.92 -18.42 10.52
C VAL A 25 9.06 -19.41 10.37
N SER A 26 8.99 -20.58 11.02
CA SER A 26 10.08 -21.59 10.97
C SER A 26 10.33 -22.13 9.57
N ILE A 27 9.27 -22.34 8.77
CA ILE A 27 9.42 -22.81 7.37
C ILE A 27 10.05 -21.73 6.48
N LEU A 28 9.61 -20.47 6.62
CA LEU A 28 10.17 -19.35 5.86
C LEU A 28 11.62 -19.07 6.24
N GLU A 29 11.95 -19.19 7.53
CA GLU A 29 13.34 -19.07 8.00
C GLU A 29 14.23 -20.19 7.42
N ALA A 30 13.76 -21.44 7.45
CA ALA A 30 14.49 -22.56 6.85
C ALA A 30 14.69 -22.36 5.33
N ALA A 31 13.70 -21.83 4.62
CA ALA A 31 13.84 -21.48 3.21
C ALA A 31 14.89 -20.39 2.99
N ALA A 32 14.89 -19.34 3.82
CA ALA A 32 15.88 -18.26 3.75
C ALA A 32 17.31 -18.78 4.04
N GLN A 33 17.47 -19.67 5.02
CA GLN A 33 18.76 -20.34 5.32
C GLN A 33 19.23 -21.25 4.17
N ALA A 34 18.29 -21.82 3.41
CA ALA A 34 18.59 -22.59 2.20
C ALA A 34 18.87 -21.72 0.96
N GLY A 35 18.94 -20.38 1.12
CA GLY A 35 19.22 -19.45 0.03
C GLY A 35 18.00 -19.08 -0.81
N ILE A 36 16.78 -19.35 -0.33
CA ILE A 36 15.52 -18.97 -0.98
C ILE A 36 14.95 -17.76 -0.21
N PRO A 37 15.15 -16.52 -0.70
CA PRO A 37 14.69 -15.33 0.00
C PRO A 37 13.16 -15.27 0.07
N PHE A 38 12.67 -14.77 1.21
CA PHE A 38 11.26 -14.46 1.42
C PHE A 38 11.01 -12.97 1.29
N ILE A 39 9.93 -12.59 0.61
CA ILE A 39 9.52 -11.21 0.33
C ILE A 39 8.05 -11.03 0.75
N ILE A 40 7.79 -9.97 1.51
CA ILE A 40 6.42 -9.50 1.74
C ILE A 40 5.93 -8.74 0.51
N CYS A 41 4.67 -8.99 0.08
CA CYS A 41 4.05 -8.33 -1.06
C CYS A 41 2.61 -7.90 -0.72
N THR A 42 2.43 -6.71 -0.16
CA THR A 42 1.17 -6.28 0.50
C THR A 42 0.60 -4.97 -0.05
N GLY A 43 -0.72 -4.77 0.13
CA GLY A 43 -1.38 -3.47 -0.06
C GLY A 43 -1.12 -2.47 1.07
N ARG A 44 -0.60 -2.92 2.20
CA ARG A 44 -0.28 -2.07 3.34
C ARG A 44 0.87 -1.11 3.02
N MET A 45 0.90 0.04 3.73
CA MET A 45 2.07 0.93 3.76
C MET A 45 3.19 0.31 4.60
N TYR A 46 4.43 0.79 4.42
CA TYR A 46 5.59 0.22 5.10
C TYR A 46 5.55 0.43 6.63
N ASP A 47 5.12 1.61 7.11
CA ASP A 47 4.98 1.87 8.56
C ASP A 47 4.11 0.83 9.28
N SER A 48 3.07 0.30 8.61
CA SER A 48 2.22 -0.73 9.21
C SER A 48 2.87 -2.11 9.33
N LEU A 49 4.07 -2.30 8.77
CA LEU A 49 4.84 -3.55 8.90
C LEU A 49 5.73 -3.58 10.14
N LYS A 50 5.85 -2.49 10.89
CA LYS A 50 6.73 -2.40 12.09
C LYS A 50 6.43 -3.43 13.18
N GLU A 51 5.18 -3.90 13.26
CA GLU A 51 4.76 -4.95 14.21
C GLU A 51 4.95 -6.36 13.65
N ILE A 52 5.08 -6.49 12.32
CA ILE A 52 5.18 -7.76 11.60
C ILE A 52 6.65 -8.14 11.36
N LEU A 53 7.46 -7.20 10.91
CA LEU A 53 8.87 -7.42 10.55
C LEU A 53 9.74 -8.02 11.68
N PRO A 54 9.52 -7.71 12.97
CA PRO A 54 10.27 -8.36 14.05
C PRO A 54 10.10 -9.90 14.10
N ALA A 55 8.98 -10.42 13.62
CA ALA A 55 8.75 -11.86 13.52
C ALA A 55 9.42 -12.50 12.29
N LEU A 56 9.91 -11.69 11.34
CA LEU A 56 10.50 -12.10 10.07
C LEU A 56 11.87 -11.44 9.84
N PRO A 57 12.85 -11.62 10.75
CA PRO A 57 14.15 -10.92 10.70
C PRO A 57 14.97 -11.27 9.44
N PHE A 58 14.64 -12.35 8.75
CA PHE A 58 15.24 -12.78 7.49
C PHE A 58 14.59 -12.15 6.25
N CYS A 59 13.47 -11.45 6.39
CA CYS A 59 12.75 -10.81 5.28
C CYS A 59 13.45 -9.49 4.89
N ARG A 60 14.30 -9.54 3.87
CA ARG A 60 15.06 -8.36 3.44
C ARG A 60 14.19 -7.37 2.67
N TYR A 61 13.25 -7.81 1.84
CA TYR A 61 12.49 -6.89 0.98
C TYR A 61 11.00 -6.94 1.28
N ALA A 62 10.36 -5.77 1.23
CA ALA A 62 8.93 -5.62 1.33
C ALA A 62 8.40 -4.76 0.17
N ILE A 63 7.49 -5.33 -0.61
CA ILE A 63 6.69 -4.63 -1.61
C ILE A 63 5.44 -4.15 -0.89
N THR A 64 5.19 -2.84 -0.90
CA THR A 64 4.15 -2.16 -0.11
C THR A 64 3.29 -1.25 -0.98
N SER A 65 2.24 -0.67 -0.40
CA SER A 65 1.36 0.30 -1.06
C SER A 65 0.87 -0.20 -2.43
N MET A 66 0.36 -1.47 -2.49
CA MET A 66 -0.11 -2.11 -3.73
C MET A 66 0.96 -2.29 -4.81
N GLY A 67 2.25 -2.27 -4.44
CA GLY A 67 3.38 -2.34 -5.37
C GLY A 67 3.89 -0.99 -5.83
N ALA A 68 3.40 0.11 -5.25
CA ALA A 68 3.94 1.43 -5.52
C ALA A 68 5.36 1.62 -4.95
N GLU A 69 5.73 0.85 -3.93
CA GLU A 69 7.01 1.01 -3.23
C GLU A 69 7.66 -0.34 -2.91
N ILE A 70 9.00 -0.37 -2.91
CA ILE A 70 9.80 -1.47 -2.37
C ILE A 70 10.79 -0.91 -1.35
N TYR A 71 10.82 -1.56 -0.20
CA TYR A 71 11.76 -1.25 0.88
C TYR A 71 12.78 -2.37 1.05
N ASP A 72 14.04 -1.99 1.25
CA ASP A 72 15.08 -2.86 1.80
C ASP A 72 15.05 -2.71 3.33
N ASN A 73 14.56 -3.75 4.02
CA ASN A 73 14.39 -3.74 5.48
C ASN A 73 15.73 -3.72 6.24
N PHE A 74 16.82 -4.22 5.61
CA PHE A 74 18.14 -4.25 6.21
C PHE A 74 18.81 -2.88 6.13
N GLU A 75 18.70 -2.22 4.97
CA GLU A 75 19.21 -0.87 4.74
C GLU A 75 18.25 0.22 5.24
N LYS A 76 17.03 -0.17 5.64
CA LYS A 76 15.94 0.73 6.10
C LYS A 76 15.67 1.88 5.12
N LYS A 77 15.64 1.56 3.82
CA LYS A 77 15.42 2.56 2.76
C LYS A 77 14.46 2.08 1.69
N ARG A 78 13.73 3.02 1.10
CA ARG A 78 12.94 2.80 -0.11
C ARG A 78 13.89 2.70 -1.31
N ILE A 79 13.81 1.58 -2.06
CA ILE A 79 14.67 1.29 -3.23
C ILE A 79 13.91 1.37 -4.56
N TYR A 80 12.58 1.49 -4.51
CA TYR A 80 11.72 1.60 -5.69
C TYR A 80 10.50 2.44 -5.34
N SER A 81 10.06 3.28 -6.29
CA SER A 81 8.84 4.10 -6.16
C SER A 81 8.15 4.28 -7.51
N LYS A 82 6.84 4.10 -7.52
CA LYS A 82 5.93 4.41 -8.62
C LYS A 82 4.74 5.19 -8.08
N PRO A 83 4.93 6.48 -7.78
CA PRO A 83 3.86 7.30 -7.23
C PRO A 83 2.75 7.51 -8.27
N LEU A 84 1.57 7.84 -7.77
CA LEU A 84 0.46 8.34 -8.57
C LEU A 84 0.86 9.65 -9.24
N GLU A 85 0.60 9.77 -10.52
CA GLU A 85 0.91 10.97 -11.29
C GLU A 85 0.15 12.18 -10.72
N HIS A 86 0.85 13.32 -10.56
CA HIS A 86 0.29 14.51 -9.91
C HIS A 86 -1.01 15.01 -10.55
N GLU A 87 -1.11 14.97 -11.86
CA GLU A 87 -2.32 15.36 -12.59
C GLU A 87 -3.54 14.53 -12.17
N TYR A 88 -3.38 13.23 -11.94
CA TYR A 88 -4.49 12.36 -11.48
C TYR A 88 -4.76 12.51 -9.99
N ALA A 89 -3.72 12.73 -9.20
CA ALA A 89 -3.89 13.03 -7.78
C ALA A 89 -4.69 14.33 -7.57
N GLU A 90 -4.42 15.38 -8.34
CA GLU A 90 -5.16 16.65 -8.28
C GLU A 90 -6.64 16.46 -8.68
N VAL A 91 -6.92 15.66 -9.70
CA VAL A 91 -8.30 15.32 -10.10
C VAL A 91 -9.04 14.62 -8.97
N LEU A 92 -8.42 13.58 -8.38
CA LEU A 92 -9.00 12.83 -7.27
C LEU A 92 -9.24 13.73 -6.05
N ILE A 93 -8.27 14.54 -5.65
CA ILE A 93 -8.39 15.45 -4.51
C ILE A 93 -9.49 16.50 -4.77
N THR A 94 -9.51 17.10 -5.95
CA THR A 94 -10.56 18.08 -6.32
C THR A 94 -11.95 17.46 -6.25
N TYR A 95 -12.09 16.25 -6.76
CA TYR A 95 -13.35 15.51 -6.71
C TYR A 95 -13.77 15.21 -5.28
N ALA A 96 -12.85 14.71 -4.44
CA ALA A 96 -13.14 14.41 -3.04
C ALA A 96 -13.58 15.66 -2.26
N LEU A 97 -12.89 16.79 -2.45
CA LEU A 97 -13.25 18.06 -1.82
C LEU A 97 -14.62 18.56 -2.26
N LYS A 98 -14.93 18.47 -3.55
CA LYS A 98 -16.23 18.89 -4.11
C LYS A 98 -17.41 18.09 -3.55
N HIS A 99 -17.20 16.81 -3.30
CA HIS A 99 -18.22 15.88 -2.83
C HIS A 99 -18.15 15.58 -1.33
N ASN A 100 -17.30 16.30 -0.58
CA ASN A 100 -17.05 16.09 0.85
C ASN A 100 -16.71 14.65 1.23
N ILE A 101 -15.94 13.96 0.38
CA ILE A 101 -15.51 12.59 0.62
C ILE A 101 -14.34 12.61 1.59
N HIS A 102 -14.41 11.78 2.64
CA HIS A 102 -13.26 11.54 3.50
C HIS A 102 -12.15 10.86 2.71
N MET A 103 -10.93 11.40 2.78
CA MET A 103 -9.79 10.83 2.05
C MET A 103 -8.52 10.75 2.89
N HIS A 104 -7.74 9.73 2.57
CA HIS A 104 -6.38 9.56 3.06
C HIS A 104 -5.39 9.68 1.89
N LEU A 105 -4.25 10.34 2.15
CA LEU A 105 -3.10 10.41 1.25
C LEU A 105 -1.93 9.67 1.86
N TYR A 106 -1.30 8.81 1.09
CA TYR A 106 -0.11 8.05 1.50
C TYR A 106 1.10 8.71 0.85
N ILE A 107 1.93 9.38 1.64
CA ILE A 107 3.04 10.20 1.16
C ILE A 107 4.29 9.87 1.97
N ASN A 108 5.34 9.34 1.31
CA ASN A 108 6.61 9.02 1.97
C ASN A 108 6.44 8.16 3.23
N ASP A 109 5.64 7.12 3.14
CA ASP A 109 5.30 6.21 4.25
C ASP A 109 4.62 6.89 5.46
N ILE A 110 3.97 8.02 5.24
CA ILE A 110 3.15 8.73 6.22
C ILE A 110 1.71 8.79 5.71
N LEU A 111 0.78 8.43 6.58
CA LEU A 111 -0.65 8.56 6.33
C LEU A 111 -1.10 9.98 6.69
N TYR A 112 -1.72 10.69 5.72
CA TYR A 112 -2.38 11.97 5.95
C TYR A 112 -3.88 11.83 5.75
N THR A 113 -4.67 12.45 6.61
CA THR A 113 -6.14 12.43 6.56
C THR A 113 -6.72 13.80 6.28
N SER A 114 -7.80 13.86 5.51
CA SER A 114 -8.55 15.09 5.24
C SER A 114 -9.28 15.63 6.48
N ALA A 115 -9.67 14.73 7.40
CA ALA A 115 -10.36 15.09 8.64
C ALA A 115 -10.00 14.07 9.74
N LEU A 116 -10.12 14.50 11.00
CA LEU A 116 -10.15 13.60 12.17
C LEU A 116 -11.62 13.41 12.54
N ASP A 117 -12.20 12.31 12.10
CA ASP A 117 -13.61 11.97 12.26
C ASP A 117 -13.82 10.45 12.43
N GLN A 118 -15.06 9.99 12.36
CA GLN A 118 -15.41 8.58 12.52
C GLN A 118 -14.70 7.65 11.52
N TYR A 119 -14.42 8.14 10.29
CA TYR A 119 -13.76 7.34 9.25
C TYR A 119 -12.26 7.22 9.53
N SER A 120 -11.59 8.31 9.92
CA SER A 120 -10.20 8.24 10.35
C SER A 120 -10.04 7.33 11.59
N ASP A 121 -10.94 7.43 12.58
CA ASP A 121 -10.92 6.58 13.77
C ASP A 121 -11.12 5.09 13.43
N LEU A 122 -12.03 4.79 12.51
CA LEU A 122 -12.26 3.44 12.01
C LEU A 122 -11.00 2.89 11.35
N TYR A 123 -10.39 3.67 10.46
CA TYR A 123 -9.21 3.26 9.71
C TYR A 123 -7.99 3.03 10.62
N PHE A 124 -7.74 3.93 11.58
CA PHE A 124 -6.61 3.82 12.52
C PHE A 124 -6.70 2.58 13.41
N ARG A 125 -7.93 2.20 13.81
CA ARG A 125 -8.15 0.94 14.56
C ARG A 125 -7.88 -0.30 13.70
N HIS A 126 -8.19 -0.24 12.41
CA HIS A 126 -8.03 -1.36 11.48
C HIS A 126 -6.57 -1.60 11.07
N THR A 127 -5.78 -0.54 10.93
CA THR A 127 -4.46 -0.62 10.30
C THR A 127 -3.30 -0.43 11.25
N THR A 128 -3.55 -0.09 12.52
CA THR A 128 -2.53 0.30 13.52
C THR A 128 -1.67 1.51 13.12
N SER A 129 -1.94 2.13 11.97
CA SER A 129 -1.24 3.32 11.47
C SER A 129 -2.00 4.57 11.88
N MET A 130 -1.32 5.49 12.56
CA MET A 130 -1.89 6.79 12.95
C MET A 130 -1.68 7.80 11.83
N GLY A 131 -2.80 8.35 11.31
CA GLY A 131 -2.75 9.41 10.32
C GLY A 131 -2.50 10.79 10.94
N ARG A 132 -1.96 11.69 10.14
CA ARG A 132 -1.77 13.11 10.47
C ARG A 132 -2.76 13.95 9.66
N PRO A 133 -3.34 15.02 10.24
CA PRO A 133 -4.13 15.94 9.44
C PRO A 133 -3.29 16.54 8.30
N ILE A 134 -3.91 16.73 7.14
CA ILE A 134 -3.26 17.42 6.02
C ILE A 134 -2.99 18.88 6.42
N PRO A 135 -1.73 19.36 6.38
CA PRO A 135 -1.40 20.70 6.84
C PRO A 135 -1.78 21.77 5.78
N GLY A 136 -2.56 22.76 6.18
CA GLY A 136 -2.86 23.92 5.36
C GLY A 136 -3.58 23.61 4.04
N ASN A 137 -3.18 24.27 2.94
CA ASN A 137 -3.76 24.02 1.63
C ASN A 137 -3.21 22.73 1.02
N ILE A 138 -4.09 21.79 0.71
CA ILE A 138 -3.74 20.45 0.22
C ILE A 138 -2.93 20.49 -1.08
N PHE A 139 -3.26 21.36 -2.04
CA PHE A 139 -2.56 21.44 -3.32
C PHE A 139 -1.13 21.98 -3.16
N THR A 140 -0.95 22.95 -2.27
CA THR A 140 0.39 23.44 -1.90
C THR A 140 1.18 22.33 -1.17
N PHE A 141 0.50 21.59 -0.30
CA PHE A 141 1.12 20.51 0.47
C PHE A 141 1.63 19.37 -0.40
N ILE A 142 0.92 18.97 -1.43
CA ILE A 142 1.29 17.82 -2.29
C ILE A 142 2.26 18.17 -3.41
N LYS A 143 2.50 19.45 -3.72
CA LYS A 143 3.14 19.95 -4.96
C LYS A 143 4.43 19.25 -5.38
N GLU A 144 5.25 18.81 -4.41
CA GLU A 144 6.54 18.16 -4.67
C GLU A 144 6.65 16.82 -3.92
N LYS A 145 5.52 16.16 -3.70
CA LYS A 145 5.48 14.93 -2.91
C LYS A 145 5.04 13.74 -3.74
N ASP A 146 5.71 12.64 -3.55
CA ASP A 146 5.29 11.34 -4.08
C ASP A 146 4.08 10.82 -3.30
N ILE A 147 2.94 10.73 -3.95
CA ILE A 147 1.73 10.11 -3.40
C ILE A 147 1.70 8.66 -3.86
N SER A 148 1.90 7.71 -2.96
CA SER A 148 1.86 6.29 -3.31
C SER A 148 0.45 5.81 -3.61
N LYS A 149 -0.54 6.36 -2.86
CA LYS A 149 -1.95 5.96 -2.96
C LYS A 149 -2.85 7.06 -2.40
N ILE A 150 -4.07 7.16 -2.95
CA ILE A 150 -5.20 7.91 -2.35
C ILE A 150 -6.30 6.90 -2.01
N LEU A 151 -6.91 7.05 -0.84
CA LEU A 151 -8.03 6.24 -0.38
C LEU A 151 -9.22 7.16 -0.11
N TYR A 152 -10.39 6.84 -0.67
CA TYR A 152 -11.67 7.41 -0.27
C TYR A 152 -12.36 6.50 0.72
N MET A 153 -13.04 7.09 1.70
CA MET A 153 -13.81 6.37 2.71
C MET A 153 -15.19 6.99 2.87
N GLY A 154 -16.17 6.13 3.07
CA GLY A 154 -17.56 6.55 3.26
C GLY A 154 -18.51 5.36 3.35
N GLU A 155 -19.80 5.64 3.28
CA GLU A 155 -20.83 4.61 3.23
C GLU A 155 -20.67 3.76 1.94
N PRO A 156 -20.88 2.44 1.99
CA PRO A 156 -20.62 1.54 0.87
C PRO A 156 -21.30 1.95 -0.44
N ALA A 157 -22.55 2.41 -0.38
CA ALA A 157 -23.29 2.82 -1.57
C ALA A 157 -22.69 4.07 -2.22
N ASP A 158 -22.31 5.06 -1.40
CA ASP A 158 -21.72 6.32 -1.88
C ASP A 158 -20.33 6.05 -2.46
N ILE A 159 -19.51 5.21 -1.80
CA ILE A 159 -18.18 4.85 -2.28
C ILE A 159 -18.25 4.09 -3.61
N ALA A 160 -19.23 3.19 -3.77
CA ALA A 160 -19.42 2.48 -5.04
C ALA A 160 -19.78 3.44 -6.19
N GLU A 161 -20.63 4.45 -5.93
CA GLU A 161 -20.99 5.47 -6.91
C GLU A 161 -19.79 6.37 -7.26
N HIS A 162 -19.07 6.86 -6.24
CA HIS A 162 -17.87 7.67 -6.45
C HIS A 162 -16.77 6.90 -7.19
N SER A 163 -16.53 5.65 -6.82
CA SER A 163 -15.57 4.77 -7.50
C SER A 163 -15.91 4.57 -8.97
N LYS A 164 -17.20 4.34 -9.29
CA LYS A 164 -17.68 4.22 -10.66
C LYS A 164 -17.44 5.52 -11.44
N HIS A 165 -17.78 6.67 -10.88
CA HIS A 165 -17.58 7.95 -11.52
C HIS A 165 -16.10 8.25 -11.79
N ILE A 166 -15.22 7.97 -10.83
CA ILE A 166 -13.77 8.10 -11.03
C ILE A 166 -13.27 7.15 -12.12
N ASN A 167 -13.78 5.92 -12.20
CA ASN A 167 -13.45 5.01 -13.27
C ASN A 167 -13.85 5.54 -14.66
N GLU A 168 -14.98 6.23 -14.76
CA GLU A 168 -15.41 6.88 -16.02
C GLU A 168 -14.50 8.06 -16.38
N LEU A 169 -14.11 8.86 -15.37
CA LEU A 169 -13.30 10.06 -15.54
C LEU A 169 -11.82 9.77 -15.84
N LEU A 170 -11.25 8.78 -15.16
CA LEU A 170 -9.83 8.42 -15.23
C LEU A 170 -9.60 7.00 -15.77
N LYS A 171 -10.49 6.54 -16.65
CA LYS A 171 -10.39 5.23 -17.27
C LYS A 171 -9.01 5.01 -17.88
N ASP A 172 -8.42 3.84 -17.63
CA ASP A 172 -7.11 3.44 -18.16
C ASP A 172 -5.96 4.40 -17.79
N LYS A 173 -6.12 5.22 -16.73
CA LYS A 173 -5.11 6.15 -16.22
C LYS A 173 -4.59 5.78 -14.84
N ILE A 174 -5.43 5.15 -14.02
CA ILE A 174 -5.12 4.77 -12.64
C ILE A 174 -5.66 3.37 -12.33
N HIS A 175 -5.07 2.72 -11.34
CA HIS A 175 -5.74 1.61 -10.67
C HIS A 175 -6.82 2.17 -9.75
N ASN A 176 -8.01 1.54 -9.77
CA ASN A 176 -9.08 1.76 -8.82
C ASN A 176 -9.52 0.41 -8.29
N VAL A 177 -9.24 0.14 -7.02
CA VAL A 177 -9.53 -1.13 -6.35
C VAL A 177 -10.28 -0.87 -5.04
N SER A 178 -11.04 -1.87 -4.61
CA SER A 178 -11.73 -1.86 -3.33
C SER A 178 -11.26 -3.06 -2.51
N SER A 179 -10.72 -2.82 -1.34
CA SER A 179 -10.36 -3.85 -0.36
C SER A 179 -11.45 -4.08 0.68
N ASP A 180 -12.37 -3.13 0.80
CA ASP A 180 -13.55 -3.15 1.67
C ASP A 180 -14.66 -2.34 0.97
N PRO A 181 -15.96 -2.67 1.14
CA PRO A 181 -17.06 -1.89 0.56
C PRO A 181 -17.05 -0.39 0.91
N MET A 182 -16.48 -0.02 2.05
CA MET A 182 -16.32 1.38 2.48
C MET A 182 -15.12 2.10 1.86
N PHE A 183 -14.29 1.43 1.02
CA PHE A 183 -13.02 1.93 0.53
C PHE A 183 -12.95 1.92 -0.99
N ALA A 184 -12.47 3.03 -1.58
CA ALA A 184 -11.98 3.07 -2.95
C ALA A 184 -10.53 3.56 -2.95
N GLU A 185 -9.62 2.74 -3.49
CA GLU A 185 -8.18 2.95 -3.45
C GLU A 185 -7.66 3.24 -4.85
N PHE A 186 -6.93 4.34 -4.99
CA PHE A 186 -6.41 4.83 -6.26
C PHE A 186 -4.89 4.89 -6.25
N ALA A 187 -4.26 4.26 -7.24
CA ALA A 187 -2.82 4.21 -7.40
C ALA A 187 -2.42 4.34 -8.87
N SER A 188 -1.13 4.61 -9.14
CA SER A 188 -0.61 4.64 -10.51
C SER A 188 -0.79 3.31 -11.22
N LEU A 189 -1.11 3.32 -12.51
CA LEU A 189 -1.08 2.09 -13.35
C LEU A 189 0.31 1.45 -13.42
N LYS A 190 1.36 2.22 -13.13
CA LYS A 190 2.74 1.71 -13.05
C LYS A 190 3.03 1.00 -11.74
N ALA A 191 2.15 1.15 -10.74
CA ALA A 191 2.19 0.41 -9.48
C ALA A 191 1.45 -0.91 -9.66
N GLY A 192 2.00 -1.97 -9.11
CA GLY A 192 1.41 -3.31 -9.14
C GLY A 192 2.31 -4.28 -8.39
N LYS A 193 1.73 -5.19 -7.60
CA LYS A 193 2.51 -6.20 -6.88
C LYS A 193 3.37 -7.04 -7.83
N ASP A 194 2.81 -7.40 -8.99
CA ASP A 194 3.50 -8.13 -10.05
C ASP A 194 4.61 -7.29 -10.70
N THR A 195 4.33 -6.02 -11.00
CA THR A 195 5.28 -5.08 -11.60
C THR A 195 6.46 -4.82 -10.67
N ALA A 196 6.17 -4.57 -9.39
CA ALA A 196 7.20 -4.36 -8.37
C ALA A 196 8.02 -5.63 -8.14
N LEU A 197 7.37 -6.81 -8.10
CA LEU A 197 8.08 -8.09 -7.96
C LEU A 197 8.99 -8.36 -9.15
N LYS A 198 8.54 -8.11 -10.39
CA LYS A 198 9.38 -8.21 -11.59
C LYS A 198 10.58 -7.29 -11.53
N ALA A 199 10.39 -6.04 -11.10
CA ALA A 199 11.49 -5.09 -10.95
C ALA A 199 12.50 -5.54 -9.89
N LEU A 200 12.02 -6.06 -8.75
CA LEU A 200 12.89 -6.59 -7.70
C LEU A 200 13.64 -7.85 -8.16
N CYS A 201 12.96 -8.78 -8.83
CA CYS A 201 13.60 -9.99 -9.37
C CYS A 201 14.70 -9.65 -10.37
N ALA A 202 14.47 -8.66 -11.26
CA ALA A 202 15.49 -8.18 -12.18
C ALA A 202 16.70 -7.57 -11.46
N GLN A 203 16.49 -6.84 -10.36
CA GLN A 203 17.57 -6.29 -9.53
C GLN A 203 18.36 -7.37 -8.80
N LEU A 204 17.71 -8.49 -8.44
CA LEU A 204 18.33 -9.63 -7.73
C LEU A 204 18.88 -10.72 -8.67
N ASP A 205 18.82 -10.52 -9.98
CA ASP A 205 19.17 -11.51 -11.02
C ASP A 205 18.41 -12.85 -10.83
N VAL A 206 17.13 -12.74 -10.46
CA VAL A 206 16.22 -13.88 -10.30
C VAL A 206 15.31 -13.96 -11.51
N ASN A 207 15.43 -15.04 -12.30
CA ASN A 207 14.50 -15.34 -13.37
C ASN A 207 13.15 -15.79 -12.79
N MET A 208 12.05 -15.24 -13.31
CA MET A 208 10.67 -15.56 -12.89
C MET A 208 10.03 -16.70 -13.69
N ASP A 209 10.73 -17.26 -14.71
CA ASP A 209 10.26 -18.39 -15.52
C ASP A 209 10.45 -19.74 -14.83
#